data_08fe6bcb6aa292a7e1646ac668577261
#
_entry.id   08fe6bcb6aa292a7e1646ac668577261
#
_cell.length_a   1.000
_cell.length_b   1.000
_cell.length_c   1.000
_cell.angle_alpha   90.00
_cell.angle_beta   90.00
_cell.angle_gamma   90.00
#
_symmetry.space_group_name_H-M   'P 1'
#
loop_
_entity.id
_entity.type
_entity.pdbx_description
1 polymer ?
#
loop_
_entity_poly.entity_id
_entity_poly.type
_entity_poly.pdbx_seq_one_letter_code
_entity_poly.pdbx_strand_id
1 'polypeptide(L)'
;MWKHAGKTIRMTGALLVLASMLGGCGSEADERTGTAQAAAVEPVSATFYVYDTVATIKIYDPKATERHLDDIRDLLGKIDLELSRTNEDSDLYQVNAEAGRAAVPVSQGTFDVVKMAVRYAKETGGLLDPSIGPLINLWNIGHENAKVPDKAQLEAARRLTDYRRITFDEAKRTIKLERPGMVLDLGSIGKGYAADQVSLYLREHGLDSALINLGGSSIVAVGAKPGGANWNVGLQDPDQSRGSQLGTIRINDETIDSSGVYERFFIQGGVRYHHILDPRTGYPTQNGLKSITIVSENATDADALSTAAFVMGLEDGMAYIERQPGVEAFFVTDDNAIHATQGLRDRIMLSSALYRMAGD
;
A
#
# COMPACT_ATOMS: atom_id res chain seq x y z
N MET A 1 33.03 -14.93 8.19
CA MET A 1 33.49 -16.10 7.43
C MET A 1 32.50 -17.25 7.60
N TRP A 2 31.47 -17.31 6.76
CA TRP A 2 30.71 -18.54 6.57
C TRP A 2 30.19 -18.57 5.13
N LYS A 3 30.75 -19.51 4.38
CA LYS A 3 30.32 -19.88 3.04
C LYS A 3 29.21 -20.92 3.19
N HIS A 4 28.05 -20.71 2.60
CA HIS A 4 27.11 -21.80 2.32
C HIS A 4 26.83 -21.90 0.83
N ALA A 5 27.20 -23.07 0.31
CA ALA A 5 27.03 -23.48 -1.06
C ALA A 5 25.56 -23.84 -1.32
N GLY A 6 25.01 -23.31 -2.40
CA GLY A 6 23.69 -23.70 -2.92
C GLY A 6 23.72 -25.11 -3.54
N LYS A 7 22.72 -25.92 -3.21
CA LYS A 7 22.40 -27.17 -3.90
C LYS A 7 21.12 -26.96 -4.72
N THR A 8 21.31 -26.99 -6.02
CA THR A 8 20.23 -27.04 -7.02
C THR A 8 19.68 -28.47 -7.11
N ILE A 9 18.39 -28.66 -6.83
CA ILE A 9 17.70 -29.92 -7.06
C ILE A 9 16.93 -29.80 -8.37
N ARG A 10 17.37 -30.53 -9.38
CA ARG A 10 16.62 -30.76 -10.63
C ARG A 10 15.73 -31.98 -10.44
N MET A 11 14.40 -31.79 -10.48
CA MET A 11 13.44 -32.91 -10.64
C MET A 11 13.08 -33.06 -12.11
N THR A 12 13.52 -34.16 -12.69
CA THR A 12 13.09 -34.65 -14.00
C THR A 12 11.85 -35.56 -13.80
N GLY A 13 10.67 -35.11 -14.21
CA GLY A 13 9.47 -35.94 -14.24
C GLY A 13 9.32 -36.63 -15.58
N ALA A 14 9.26 -37.96 -15.57
CA ALA A 14 9.03 -38.81 -16.75
C ALA A 14 7.54 -38.89 -17.06
N LEU A 15 7.20 -38.61 -18.32
CA LEU A 15 5.86 -38.75 -18.88
C LEU A 15 5.66 -40.20 -19.30
N LEU A 16 4.64 -40.90 -18.78
CA LEU A 16 4.15 -42.18 -19.26
C LEU A 16 2.92 -41.93 -20.12
N VAL A 17 3.04 -42.17 -21.41
CA VAL A 17 1.93 -42.17 -22.37
C VAL A 17 1.35 -43.57 -22.43
N LEU A 18 0.07 -43.72 -22.10
CA LEU A 18 -0.71 -44.94 -22.36
C LEU A 18 -1.74 -44.66 -23.45
N ALA A 19 -1.52 -45.24 -24.60
CA ALA A 19 -2.49 -45.23 -25.70
C ALA A 19 -3.45 -46.43 -25.55
N SER A 20 -4.76 -46.17 -25.56
CA SER A 20 -5.77 -47.21 -25.82
C SER A 20 -6.74 -46.71 -26.90
N MET A 21 -6.63 -47.32 -28.07
CA MET A 21 -7.64 -47.23 -29.13
C MET A 21 -8.80 -48.18 -28.80
N LEU A 22 -10.02 -47.72 -28.99
CA LEU A 22 -11.13 -48.52 -29.50
C LEU A 22 -12.24 -47.60 -30.04
N GLY A 23 -12.68 -47.87 -31.26
CA GLY A 23 -13.58 -47.05 -32.03
C GLY A 23 -15.06 -47.28 -31.73
N GLY A 24 -15.88 -46.37 -32.23
CA GLY A 24 -17.34 -46.45 -32.27
C GLY A 24 -17.90 -45.28 -33.07
N CYS A 25 -18.44 -45.59 -34.27
CA CYS A 25 -19.17 -44.64 -35.13
C CYS A 25 -20.49 -44.21 -34.50
N GLY A 26 -20.81 -42.90 -34.60
CA GLY A 26 -22.14 -42.36 -34.30
C GLY A 26 -22.17 -40.88 -34.69
N SER A 27 -22.79 -40.61 -35.84
CA SER A 27 -23.00 -39.24 -36.36
C SER A 27 -24.17 -38.58 -35.66
N GLU A 28 -23.88 -37.45 -35.01
CA GLU A 28 -24.87 -36.37 -34.84
C GLU A 28 -24.07 -35.04 -34.73
N ALA A 29 -24.36 -34.17 -35.70
CA ALA A 29 -23.79 -32.83 -35.73
C ALA A 29 -24.46 -31.97 -34.64
N ASP A 30 -23.75 -31.76 -33.56
CA ASP A 30 -24.13 -30.77 -32.53
C ASP A 30 -23.23 -29.55 -32.74
N GLU A 31 -23.81 -28.49 -33.28
CA GLU A 31 -23.17 -27.16 -33.37
C GLU A 31 -22.92 -26.62 -31.96
N ARG A 32 -21.86 -27.06 -31.35
CA ARG A 32 -21.33 -26.36 -30.17
C ARG A 32 -20.58 -25.15 -30.64
N THR A 33 -21.21 -24.01 -30.53
CA THR A 33 -20.54 -22.71 -30.47
C THR A 33 -19.53 -22.75 -29.32
N GLY A 34 -18.33 -23.20 -29.65
CA GLY A 34 -17.19 -23.13 -28.75
C GLY A 34 -16.86 -21.65 -28.53
N THR A 35 -17.26 -21.11 -27.41
CA THR A 35 -16.63 -19.92 -26.88
C THR A 35 -15.17 -20.31 -26.66
N ALA A 36 -14.30 -19.85 -27.55
CA ALA A 36 -12.86 -19.97 -27.39
C ALA A 36 -12.52 -19.29 -26.08
N GLN A 37 -12.25 -20.08 -25.06
CA GLN A 37 -11.72 -19.60 -23.79
C GLN A 37 -10.36 -19.00 -24.16
N ALA A 38 -10.27 -17.66 -24.14
CA ALA A 38 -9.01 -16.97 -24.41
C ALA A 38 -7.93 -17.61 -23.54
N ALA A 39 -6.87 -18.11 -24.15
CA ALA A 39 -5.75 -18.69 -23.41
C ALA A 39 -5.31 -17.67 -22.38
N ALA A 40 -5.18 -18.10 -21.12
CA ALA A 40 -4.73 -17.22 -20.04
C ALA A 40 -3.35 -16.67 -20.43
N VAL A 41 -3.24 -15.36 -20.56
CA VAL A 41 -1.96 -14.71 -20.84
C VAL A 41 -1.11 -14.81 -19.57
N GLU A 42 0.00 -15.52 -19.64
CA GLU A 42 0.97 -15.60 -18.56
C GLU A 42 1.72 -14.28 -18.46
N PRO A 43 1.77 -13.64 -17.27
CA PRO A 43 2.47 -12.38 -17.10
C PRO A 43 4.00 -12.56 -17.03
N VAL A 44 4.73 -11.58 -17.53
CA VAL A 44 6.12 -11.38 -17.10
C VAL A 44 6.06 -10.83 -15.67
N SER A 45 6.71 -11.50 -14.71
CA SER A 45 6.52 -11.15 -13.29
C SER A 45 7.78 -11.28 -12.47
N ALA A 46 7.93 -10.40 -11.48
CA ALA A 46 8.99 -10.48 -10.48
C ALA A 46 8.50 -10.10 -9.08
N THR A 47 9.25 -10.55 -8.10
CA THR A 47 9.06 -10.23 -6.69
C THR A 47 10.34 -9.66 -6.13
N PHE A 48 10.25 -8.49 -5.48
CA PHE A 48 11.37 -7.76 -4.90
C PHE A 48 11.13 -7.55 -3.39
N TYR A 49 12.21 -7.33 -2.64
CA TYR A 49 12.13 -6.86 -1.26
C TYR A 49 12.55 -5.38 -1.24
N VAL A 50 11.59 -4.49 -0.97
CA VAL A 50 11.77 -3.02 -0.88
C VAL A 50 10.82 -2.48 0.18
N TYR A 51 11.11 -1.34 0.79
CA TYR A 51 10.26 -0.68 1.81
C TYR A 51 9.92 -1.60 3.00
N ASP A 52 10.84 -2.46 3.43
CA ASP A 52 10.64 -3.49 4.46
C ASP A 52 9.45 -4.43 4.17
N THR A 53 9.12 -4.62 2.90
CA THR A 53 8.02 -5.46 2.45
C THR A 53 8.32 -6.16 1.12
N VAL A 54 7.37 -6.97 0.67
CA VAL A 54 7.45 -7.70 -0.61
C VAL A 54 6.66 -6.94 -1.68
N ALA A 55 7.34 -6.51 -2.74
CA ALA A 55 6.72 -5.96 -3.94
C ALA A 55 6.58 -7.05 -5.00
N THR A 56 5.41 -7.20 -5.61
CA THR A 56 5.17 -8.11 -6.73
C THR A 56 4.61 -7.33 -7.91
N ILE A 57 5.29 -7.43 -9.05
CA ILE A 57 4.88 -6.80 -10.31
C ILE A 57 4.52 -7.89 -11.29
N LYS A 58 3.36 -7.77 -11.93
CA LYS A 58 2.87 -8.69 -12.98
C LYS A 58 2.44 -7.88 -14.18
N ILE A 59 3.12 -8.06 -15.32
CA ILE A 59 2.84 -7.33 -16.56
C ILE A 59 2.27 -8.33 -17.57
N TYR A 60 1.03 -8.12 -17.94
CA TYR A 60 0.29 -8.99 -18.87
C TYR A 60 0.32 -8.49 -20.31
N ASP A 61 0.88 -7.32 -20.55
CA ASP A 61 1.05 -6.79 -21.89
C ASP A 61 2.05 -7.66 -22.68
N PRO A 62 1.73 -8.07 -23.93
CA PRO A 62 2.62 -8.93 -24.73
C PRO A 62 3.96 -8.28 -25.11
N LYS A 63 4.10 -6.97 -24.98
CA LYS A 63 5.37 -6.24 -25.17
C LYS A 63 6.28 -6.35 -23.95
N ALA A 64 5.79 -6.86 -22.83
CA ALA A 64 6.57 -6.96 -21.59
C ALA A 64 7.79 -7.86 -21.76
N THR A 65 8.90 -7.48 -21.14
CA THR A 65 10.16 -8.21 -21.11
C THR A 65 10.75 -8.19 -19.70
N GLU A 66 11.67 -9.09 -19.41
CA GLU A 66 12.43 -9.10 -18.14
C GLU A 66 13.15 -7.77 -17.89
N ARG A 67 13.59 -7.07 -18.94
CA ARG A 67 14.24 -5.75 -18.82
C ARG A 67 13.33 -4.73 -18.14
N HIS A 68 12.03 -4.72 -18.43
CA HIS A 68 11.09 -3.80 -17.78
C HIS A 68 10.99 -4.08 -16.27
N LEU A 69 11.09 -5.37 -15.86
CA LEU A 69 11.13 -5.72 -14.44
C LEU A 69 12.44 -5.28 -13.77
N ASP A 70 13.58 -5.37 -14.48
CA ASP A 70 14.87 -4.86 -13.98
C ASP A 70 14.82 -3.35 -13.81
N ASP A 71 14.31 -2.61 -14.80
CA ASP A 71 14.16 -1.16 -14.73
C ASP A 71 13.22 -0.74 -13.58
N ILE A 72 12.12 -1.46 -13.36
CA ILE A 72 11.19 -1.23 -12.24
C ILE A 72 11.86 -1.52 -10.89
N ARG A 73 12.65 -2.60 -10.79
CA ARG A 73 13.41 -2.90 -9.57
C ARG A 73 14.36 -1.77 -9.23
N ASP A 74 15.09 -1.26 -10.23
CA ASP A 74 16.05 -0.18 -10.05
C ASP A 74 15.35 1.14 -9.66
N LEU A 75 14.18 1.42 -10.26
CA LEU A 75 13.32 2.55 -9.90
C LEU A 75 12.85 2.46 -8.45
N LEU A 76 12.30 1.31 -8.03
CA LEU A 76 11.85 1.08 -6.65
C LEU A 76 13.01 1.19 -5.66
N GLY A 77 14.17 0.61 -5.99
CA GLY A 77 15.39 0.69 -5.18
C GLY A 77 15.89 2.13 -5.01
N LYS A 78 15.81 2.95 -6.07
CA LYS A 78 16.16 4.37 -6.01
C LYS A 78 15.22 5.14 -5.07
N ILE A 79 13.91 4.94 -5.20
CA ILE A 79 12.93 5.62 -4.35
C ILE A 79 13.08 5.17 -2.89
N ASP A 80 13.29 3.87 -2.64
CA ASP A 80 13.55 3.34 -1.29
C ASP A 80 14.80 3.98 -0.67
N LEU A 81 15.87 4.11 -1.46
CA LEU A 81 17.08 4.81 -1.03
C LEU A 81 16.80 6.29 -0.70
N GLU A 82 16.08 7.01 -1.55
CA GLU A 82 15.79 8.45 -1.36
C GLU A 82 14.90 8.70 -0.12
N LEU A 83 13.93 7.82 0.15
CA LEU A 83 12.91 7.96 1.21
C LEU A 83 13.22 7.17 2.49
N SER A 84 14.35 6.50 2.57
CA SER A 84 14.75 5.72 3.75
C SER A 84 15.03 6.62 4.96
N ARG A 85 14.51 6.23 6.13
CA ARG A 85 14.81 6.90 7.41
C ARG A 85 16.08 6.40 8.07
N THR A 86 16.60 5.28 7.63
CA THR A 86 17.70 4.54 8.29
C THR A 86 18.97 4.49 7.46
N ASN A 87 18.89 4.73 6.15
CA ASN A 87 20.06 4.80 5.28
C ASN A 87 20.66 6.20 5.35
N GLU A 88 21.92 6.30 5.79
CA GLU A 88 22.63 7.58 5.97
C GLU A 88 22.81 8.35 4.67
N ASP A 89 22.81 7.69 3.53
CA ASP A 89 22.95 8.32 2.20
C ASP A 89 21.60 8.83 1.64
N SER A 90 20.47 8.62 2.36
CA SER A 90 19.17 9.03 1.87
C SER A 90 18.87 10.50 2.13
N ASP A 91 18.09 11.10 1.22
CA ASP A 91 17.59 12.46 1.38
C ASP A 91 16.82 12.62 2.70
N LEU A 92 15.92 11.69 2.99
CA LEU A 92 15.06 11.76 4.17
C LEU A 92 15.86 11.64 5.47
N TYR A 93 16.86 10.76 5.50
CA TYR A 93 17.76 10.65 6.65
C TYR A 93 18.52 11.97 6.86
N GLN A 94 19.08 12.58 5.82
CA GLN A 94 19.84 13.83 5.90
C GLN A 94 18.94 14.98 6.38
N VAL A 95 17.71 15.09 5.89
CA VAL A 95 16.72 16.08 6.38
C VAL A 95 16.46 15.89 7.88
N ASN A 96 16.29 14.65 8.31
CA ASN A 96 16.08 14.31 9.72
C ASN A 96 17.32 14.61 10.59
N ALA A 97 18.51 14.28 10.09
CA ALA A 97 19.77 14.52 10.79
C ALA A 97 20.08 16.01 10.99
N GLU A 98 19.63 16.85 10.05
CA GLU A 98 19.82 18.32 10.10
C GLU A 98 18.66 19.08 10.77
N ALA A 99 17.71 18.38 11.40
CA ALA A 99 16.57 19.00 12.09
C ALA A 99 17.00 20.08 13.10
N GLY A 100 16.43 21.25 12.97
CA GLY A 100 16.74 22.44 13.80
C GLY A 100 18.05 23.14 13.44
N ARG A 101 18.82 22.64 12.45
CA ARG A 101 20.13 23.19 12.06
C ARG A 101 20.08 23.82 10.68
N ALA A 102 20.00 23.04 9.64
CA ALA A 102 20.14 23.50 8.25
C ALA A 102 18.97 23.06 7.36
N ALA A 103 18.81 23.75 6.23
CA ALA A 103 18.00 23.29 5.12
C ALA A 103 18.85 22.34 4.26
N VAL A 104 18.28 21.21 3.85
CA VAL A 104 18.96 20.14 3.12
C VAL A 104 18.46 20.09 1.68
N PRO A 105 19.36 20.17 0.67
CA PRO A 105 19.00 19.91 -0.72
C PRO A 105 18.59 18.43 -0.88
N VAL A 106 17.52 18.18 -1.63
CA VAL A 106 16.99 16.85 -1.85
C VAL A 106 16.69 16.59 -3.34
N SER A 107 16.50 15.35 -3.72
CA SER A 107 16.03 14.96 -5.05
C SER A 107 14.64 15.57 -5.34
N GLN A 108 14.25 15.61 -6.62
CA GLN A 108 12.92 16.09 -7.00
C GLN A 108 11.83 15.19 -6.40
N GLY A 109 12.05 13.86 -6.41
CA GLY A 109 11.09 12.89 -5.86
C GLY A 109 10.84 13.11 -4.37
N THR A 110 11.90 13.23 -3.57
CA THR A 110 11.78 13.51 -2.13
C THR A 110 11.09 14.85 -1.89
N PHE A 111 11.44 15.90 -2.65
CA PHE A 111 10.82 17.21 -2.52
C PHE A 111 9.31 17.16 -2.77
N ASP A 112 8.89 16.50 -3.85
CA ASP A 112 7.49 16.41 -4.25
C ASP A 112 6.66 15.59 -3.25
N VAL A 113 7.16 14.43 -2.81
CA VAL A 113 6.41 13.58 -1.88
C VAL A 113 6.28 14.22 -0.49
N VAL A 114 7.31 14.94 0.00
CA VAL A 114 7.21 15.66 1.27
C VAL A 114 6.23 16.84 1.16
N LYS A 115 6.21 17.55 0.03
CA LYS A 115 5.20 18.60 -0.23
C LYS A 115 3.79 18.03 -0.28
N MET A 116 3.58 16.89 -0.93
CA MET A 116 2.28 16.21 -0.94
C MET A 116 1.87 15.81 0.48
N ALA A 117 2.76 15.23 1.27
CA ALA A 117 2.49 14.88 2.66
C ALA A 117 2.08 16.10 3.50
N VAL A 118 2.77 17.24 3.33
CA VAL A 118 2.42 18.51 4.01
C VAL A 118 1.09 19.08 3.51
N ARG A 119 0.75 18.90 2.22
CA ARG A 119 -0.57 19.26 1.69
C ARG A 119 -1.67 18.47 2.41
N TYR A 120 -1.54 17.14 2.51
CA TYR A 120 -2.49 16.30 3.26
C TYR A 120 -2.54 16.64 4.74
N ALA A 121 -1.40 16.98 5.36
CA ALA A 121 -1.40 17.45 6.73
C ALA A 121 -2.25 18.70 6.92
N LYS A 122 -2.19 19.65 5.98
CA LYS A 122 -3.04 20.87 6.01
C LYS A 122 -4.51 20.55 5.82
N GLU A 123 -4.84 19.73 4.81
CA GLU A 123 -6.21 19.35 4.45
C GLU A 123 -6.91 18.55 5.54
N THR A 124 -6.16 17.73 6.29
CA THR A 124 -6.66 16.90 7.39
C THR A 124 -6.53 17.55 8.77
N GLY A 125 -6.09 18.82 8.84
CA GLY A 125 -5.87 19.50 10.11
C GLY A 125 -4.80 18.84 10.99
N GLY A 126 -3.84 18.14 10.39
CA GLY A 126 -2.73 17.46 11.05
C GLY A 126 -3.05 16.04 11.51
N LEU A 127 -4.16 15.42 11.06
CA LEU A 127 -4.45 14.00 11.35
C LEU A 127 -3.52 13.05 10.60
N LEU A 128 -3.10 13.43 9.40
CA LEU A 128 -1.92 12.90 8.74
C LEU A 128 -0.81 13.94 8.90
N ASP A 129 0.22 13.66 9.68
CA ASP A 129 1.33 14.59 9.89
C ASP A 129 2.67 13.92 9.55
N PRO A 130 3.36 14.33 8.48
CA PRO A 130 4.63 13.71 8.09
C PRO A 130 5.76 13.95 9.11
N SER A 131 5.61 14.83 10.09
CA SER A 131 6.57 15.01 11.18
C SER A 131 6.32 14.09 12.39
N ILE A 132 5.50 13.06 12.25
CA ILE A 132 5.12 12.08 13.29
C ILE A 132 6.27 11.17 13.74
N GLY A 133 7.39 11.20 13.07
CA GLY A 133 8.54 10.32 13.31
C GLY A 133 9.00 10.22 14.76
N PRO A 134 9.01 11.27 15.60
CA PRO A 134 9.34 11.15 17.02
C PRO A 134 8.40 10.22 17.79
N LEU A 135 7.11 10.22 17.48
CA LEU A 135 6.13 9.30 18.07
C LEU A 135 6.35 7.86 17.57
N ILE A 136 6.57 7.68 16.26
CA ILE A 136 6.87 6.36 15.69
C ILE A 136 8.10 5.75 16.34
N ASN A 137 9.19 6.52 16.49
CA ASN A 137 10.42 6.07 17.14
C ASN A 137 10.20 5.68 18.60
N LEU A 138 9.36 6.44 19.32
CA LEU A 138 9.08 6.20 20.73
C LEU A 138 8.26 4.92 20.96
N TRP A 139 7.23 4.69 20.15
CA TRP A 139 6.40 3.49 20.21
C TRP A 139 7.10 2.25 19.66
N ASN A 140 7.91 2.42 18.64
CA ASN A 140 8.68 1.38 17.97
C ASN A 140 7.85 0.14 17.55
N ILE A 141 6.58 0.35 17.17
CA ILE A 141 5.63 -0.72 16.83
C ILE A 141 6.10 -1.47 15.57
N GLY A 142 6.09 -2.80 15.64
CA GLY A 142 6.61 -3.68 14.60
C GLY A 142 8.05 -4.13 14.82
N HIS A 143 8.71 -3.68 15.89
CA HIS A 143 10.07 -4.06 16.26
C HIS A 143 10.12 -4.71 17.66
N GLU A 144 11.20 -5.41 17.98
CA GLU A 144 11.35 -6.20 19.23
C GLU A 144 11.16 -5.40 20.53
N ASN A 145 11.50 -4.10 20.52
CA ASN A 145 11.42 -3.23 21.68
C ASN A 145 10.15 -2.37 21.75
N ALA A 146 9.09 -2.76 21.03
CA ALA A 146 7.81 -2.06 21.06
C ALA A 146 7.21 -2.09 22.49
N LYS A 147 6.79 -0.94 22.98
CA LYS A 147 6.22 -0.78 24.33
C LYS A 147 5.34 0.45 24.41
N VAL A 148 4.47 0.48 25.42
CA VAL A 148 3.73 1.71 25.77
C VAL A 148 4.71 2.71 26.40
N PRO A 149 4.85 3.92 25.82
CA PRO A 149 5.76 4.94 26.31
C PRO A 149 5.31 5.56 27.62
N ASP A 150 6.28 6.12 28.36
CA ASP A 150 5.99 7.03 29.47
C ASP A 150 5.25 8.27 29.02
N LYS A 151 4.34 8.77 29.87
CA LYS A 151 3.57 9.99 29.59
C LYS A 151 4.45 11.21 29.29
N ALA A 152 5.55 11.39 30.01
CA ALA A 152 6.47 12.52 29.81
C ALA A 152 7.21 12.41 28.46
N GLN A 153 7.66 11.21 28.07
CA GLN A 153 8.29 10.95 26.78
C GLN A 153 7.30 11.15 25.63
N LEU A 154 6.05 10.67 25.79
CA LEU A 154 4.99 10.84 24.82
C LEU A 154 4.68 12.33 24.55
N GLU A 155 4.51 13.12 25.62
CA GLU A 155 4.28 14.55 25.49
C GLU A 155 5.48 15.30 24.85
N ALA A 156 6.71 14.88 25.13
CA ALA A 156 7.89 15.44 24.50
C ALA A 156 7.91 15.14 22.98
N ALA A 157 7.65 13.90 22.58
CA ALA A 157 7.58 13.49 21.17
C ALA A 157 6.43 14.18 20.43
N ARG A 158 5.25 14.26 21.06
CA ARG A 158 4.08 14.94 20.49
C ARG A 158 4.33 16.43 20.20
N ARG A 159 5.09 17.14 21.04
CA ARG A 159 5.45 18.54 20.80
C ARG A 159 6.38 18.74 19.59
N LEU A 160 7.05 17.70 19.14
CA LEU A 160 7.91 17.72 17.95
C LEU A 160 7.13 17.34 16.66
N THR A 161 5.88 16.89 16.80
CA THR A 161 4.99 16.57 15.68
C THR A 161 4.19 17.82 15.32
N ASP A 162 4.64 18.55 14.30
CA ASP A 162 4.03 19.78 13.82
C ASP A 162 4.46 20.06 12.36
N TYR A 163 3.65 19.63 11.40
CA TYR A 163 3.91 19.80 9.96
C TYR A 163 4.12 21.27 9.56
N ARG A 164 3.61 22.23 10.31
CA ARG A 164 3.77 23.68 10.06
C ARG A 164 5.21 24.16 10.26
N ARG A 165 6.04 23.31 10.83
CA ARG A 165 7.48 23.53 11.05
C ARG A 165 8.36 22.85 9.99
N ILE A 166 7.75 22.38 8.91
CA ILE A 166 8.43 21.90 7.73
C ILE A 166 8.40 23.02 6.69
N THR A 167 9.55 23.53 6.30
CA THR A 167 9.67 24.66 5.37
C THR A 167 10.43 24.25 4.11
N PHE A 168 10.12 24.91 3.00
CA PHE A 168 10.61 24.60 1.67
C PHE A 168 11.22 25.84 1.01
N ASP A 169 12.32 25.66 0.27
CA ASP A 169 12.85 26.62 -0.71
C ASP A 169 12.75 25.98 -2.10
N GLU A 170 11.79 26.41 -2.90
CA GLU A 170 11.52 25.89 -4.25
C GLU A 170 12.72 26.10 -5.19
N ALA A 171 13.38 27.27 -5.12
CA ALA A 171 14.46 27.60 -6.03
C ALA A 171 15.72 26.75 -5.79
N LYS A 172 15.97 26.40 -4.54
CA LYS A 172 17.11 25.57 -4.13
C LYS A 172 16.71 24.11 -3.95
N ARG A 173 15.42 23.80 -3.99
CA ARG A 173 14.87 22.48 -3.72
C ARG A 173 15.40 21.92 -2.41
N THR A 174 15.19 22.70 -1.30
CA THR A 174 15.61 22.29 0.03
C THR A 174 14.43 22.14 0.96
N ILE A 175 14.56 21.21 1.93
CA ILE A 175 13.63 20.97 3.02
C ILE A 175 14.33 21.31 4.33
N LYS A 176 13.62 21.97 5.24
CA LYS A 176 14.11 22.25 6.59
C LYS A 176 13.07 21.89 7.64
N LEU A 177 13.50 21.19 8.68
CA LEU A 177 12.77 21.02 9.93
C LEU A 177 13.22 22.08 10.91
N GLU A 178 12.30 22.91 11.39
CA GLU A 178 12.65 24.11 12.18
C GLU A 178 13.15 23.81 13.60
N ARG A 179 12.82 22.63 14.16
CA ARG A 179 13.15 22.31 15.56
C ARG A 179 14.07 21.09 15.65
N PRO A 180 15.09 21.13 16.53
CA PRO A 180 15.88 19.95 16.84
C PRO A 180 14.98 18.80 17.35
N GLY A 181 15.25 17.58 16.90
CA GLY A 181 14.50 16.40 17.29
C GLY A 181 13.20 16.15 16.51
N MET A 182 12.79 17.03 15.58
CA MET A 182 11.77 16.68 14.59
C MET A 182 12.28 15.56 13.68
N VAL A 183 11.38 14.69 13.24
CA VAL A 183 11.69 13.59 12.35
C VAL A 183 10.56 13.42 11.34
N LEU A 184 10.88 13.49 10.05
CA LEU A 184 9.96 13.12 8.97
C LEU A 184 9.81 11.60 8.90
N ASP A 185 8.57 11.19 8.66
CA ASP A 185 8.20 9.83 8.29
C ASP A 185 7.19 9.87 7.14
N LEU A 186 7.46 9.12 6.09
CA LEU A 186 6.64 9.06 4.89
C LEU A 186 5.93 7.71 4.73
N GLY A 187 5.82 6.92 5.81
CA GLY A 187 5.19 5.60 5.79
C GLY A 187 3.72 5.58 5.39
N SER A 188 3.04 6.73 5.49
CA SER A 188 1.63 6.91 5.12
C SER A 188 1.40 7.41 3.68
N ILE A 189 2.46 7.53 2.86
CA ILE A 189 2.35 8.07 1.50
C ILE A 189 3.40 7.47 0.56
N GLY A 190 4.49 6.94 1.11
CA GLY A 190 5.67 6.54 0.32
C GLY A 190 5.43 5.33 -0.57
N LYS A 191 4.61 4.36 -0.13
CA LYS A 191 4.27 3.19 -0.94
C LYS A 191 3.38 3.58 -2.14
N GLY A 192 2.38 4.42 -1.89
CA GLY A 192 1.53 4.96 -2.94
C GLY A 192 2.33 5.74 -3.96
N TYR A 193 3.26 6.60 -3.51
CA TYR A 193 4.15 7.34 -4.40
C TYR A 193 5.00 6.39 -5.27
N ALA A 194 5.59 5.36 -4.68
CA ALA A 194 6.37 4.38 -5.43
C ALA A 194 5.51 3.62 -6.44
N ALA A 195 4.27 3.25 -6.09
CA ALA A 195 3.35 2.58 -6.98
C ALA A 195 2.94 3.47 -8.18
N ASP A 196 2.72 4.77 -7.95
CA ASP A 196 2.44 5.73 -9.03
C ASP A 196 3.64 5.89 -9.98
N GLN A 197 4.88 5.91 -9.45
CA GLN A 197 6.08 5.96 -10.29
C GLN A 197 6.23 4.71 -11.17
N VAL A 198 5.93 3.52 -10.64
CA VAL A 198 5.91 2.28 -11.43
C VAL A 198 4.78 2.30 -12.47
N SER A 199 3.60 2.78 -12.09
CA SER A 199 2.47 2.93 -13.02
C SER A 199 2.81 3.88 -14.18
N LEU A 200 3.44 5.01 -13.87
CA LEU A 200 3.92 5.98 -14.86
C LEU A 200 4.93 5.33 -15.82
N TYR A 201 5.95 4.64 -15.26
CA TYR A 201 6.93 3.91 -16.07
C TYR A 201 6.25 2.93 -17.04
N LEU A 202 5.29 2.13 -16.56
CA LEU A 202 4.58 1.15 -17.40
C LEU A 202 3.83 1.85 -18.55
N ARG A 203 3.11 2.93 -18.28
CA ARG A 203 2.37 3.70 -19.29
C ARG A 203 3.28 4.36 -20.31
N GLU A 204 4.41 4.93 -19.90
CA GLU A 204 5.42 5.54 -20.80
C GLU A 204 6.03 4.51 -21.76
N HIS A 205 6.05 3.21 -21.37
CA HIS A 205 6.52 2.10 -22.19
C HIS A 205 5.38 1.40 -22.96
N GLY A 206 4.15 1.92 -22.90
CA GLY A 206 2.96 1.34 -23.56
C GLY A 206 2.60 -0.06 -23.04
N LEU A 207 2.82 -0.29 -21.74
CA LEU A 207 2.48 -1.52 -21.02
C LEU A 207 1.17 -1.30 -20.24
N ASP A 208 0.04 -1.48 -20.92
CA ASP A 208 -1.27 -1.04 -20.46
C ASP A 208 -2.10 -2.13 -19.75
N SER A 209 -1.47 -3.25 -19.37
CA SER A 209 -2.13 -4.32 -18.60
C SER A 209 -1.17 -4.88 -17.56
N ALA A 210 -1.27 -4.41 -16.31
CA ALA A 210 -0.38 -4.85 -15.24
C ALA A 210 -1.04 -4.78 -13.85
N LEU A 211 -0.48 -5.53 -12.90
CA LEU A 211 -0.75 -5.42 -11.47
C LEU A 211 0.54 -5.13 -10.71
N ILE A 212 0.49 -4.09 -9.91
CA ILE A 212 1.54 -3.69 -8.96
C ILE A 212 0.99 -4.00 -7.56
N ASN A 213 1.72 -4.77 -6.77
CA ASN A 213 1.36 -5.04 -5.38
C ASN A 213 2.55 -4.71 -4.48
N LEU A 214 2.42 -3.66 -3.66
CA LEU A 214 3.42 -3.23 -2.69
C LEU A 214 2.96 -3.60 -1.27
N GLY A 215 3.47 -4.71 -0.77
CA GLY A 215 3.24 -5.16 0.60
C GLY A 215 1.83 -5.68 0.90
N GLY A 216 0.99 -5.90 -0.11
CA GLY A 216 -0.39 -6.38 0.06
C GLY A 216 -1.39 -5.30 0.48
N SER A 217 -0.94 -4.14 0.96
CA SER A 217 -1.79 -3.02 1.32
C SER A 217 -2.03 -2.05 0.16
N SER A 218 -1.05 -1.86 -0.72
CA SER A 218 -1.15 -0.98 -1.89
C SER A 218 -1.13 -1.81 -3.17
N ILE A 219 -2.24 -1.82 -3.91
CA ILE A 219 -2.41 -2.62 -5.13
C ILE A 219 -2.90 -1.69 -6.25
N VAL A 220 -2.13 -1.60 -7.33
CA VAL A 220 -2.49 -0.80 -8.51
C VAL A 220 -2.79 -1.73 -9.68
N ALA A 221 -3.93 -1.52 -10.30
CA ALA A 221 -4.28 -2.10 -11.58
C ALA A 221 -3.99 -1.07 -12.68
N VAL A 222 -3.03 -1.34 -13.53
CA VAL A 222 -2.76 -0.52 -14.71
C VAL A 222 -3.62 -1.08 -15.85
N GLY A 223 -4.62 -0.29 -16.28
CA GLY A 223 -5.59 -0.68 -17.30
C GLY A 223 -6.41 -1.92 -16.94
N ALA A 224 -6.98 -2.55 -17.96
CA ALA A 224 -7.79 -3.76 -17.82
C ALA A 224 -6.95 -5.04 -17.91
N LYS A 225 -7.53 -6.17 -17.49
CA LYS A 225 -7.00 -7.51 -17.80
C LYS A 225 -6.92 -7.72 -19.32
N PRO A 226 -6.05 -8.64 -19.77
CA PRO A 226 -6.13 -9.15 -21.15
C PRO A 226 -7.57 -9.55 -21.49
N GLY A 227 -8.06 -9.05 -22.64
CA GLY A 227 -9.46 -9.24 -23.05
C GLY A 227 -10.45 -8.21 -22.53
N GLY A 228 -9.99 -7.15 -21.83
CA GLY A 228 -10.79 -6.00 -21.43
C GLY A 228 -11.64 -6.20 -20.16
N ALA A 229 -11.44 -7.29 -19.42
CA ALA A 229 -12.17 -7.55 -18.18
C ALA A 229 -11.58 -6.77 -17.00
N ASN A 230 -12.42 -6.49 -16.01
CA ASN A 230 -11.97 -5.89 -14.75
C ASN A 230 -11.09 -6.86 -13.95
N TRP A 231 -10.22 -6.30 -13.12
CA TRP A 231 -9.46 -7.03 -12.12
C TRP A 231 -10.35 -7.36 -10.93
N ASN A 232 -10.22 -8.60 -10.42
CA ASN A 232 -10.79 -8.96 -9.12
C ASN A 232 -9.66 -9.02 -8.12
N VAL A 233 -9.68 -8.11 -7.14
CA VAL A 233 -8.66 -8.03 -6.10
C VAL A 233 -9.27 -8.51 -4.78
N GLY A 234 -8.53 -9.39 -4.08
CA GLY A 234 -8.93 -9.89 -2.77
C GLY A 234 -8.83 -8.81 -1.70
N LEU A 235 -9.83 -8.71 -0.85
CA LEU A 235 -9.89 -7.82 0.30
C LEU A 235 -9.47 -8.60 1.55
N GLN A 236 -8.37 -8.18 2.19
CA GLN A 236 -7.83 -8.86 3.38
C GLN A 236 -8.88 -8.91 4.49
N ASP A 237 -9.05 -10.10 5.07
CA ASP A 237 -9.82 -10.27 6.29
C ASP A 237 -9.01 -9.77 7.50
N PRO A 238 -9.46 -8.72 8.21
CA PRO A 238 -8.71 -8.11 9.31
C PRO A 238 -8.59 -9.00 10.55
N ASP A 239 -9.41 -10.04 10.67
CA ASP A 239 -9.42 -10.97 11.81
C ASP A 239 -8.66 -12.27 11.52
N GLN A 240 -8.17 -12.45 10.29
CA GLN A 240 -7.50 -13.67 9.85
C GLN A 240 -6.04 -13.42 9.46
N SER A 241 -5.31 -14.51 9.25
CA SER A 241 -3.93 -14.44 8.76
C SER A 241 -3.85 -13.74 7.39
N ARG A 242 -2.70 -13.13 7.11
CA ARG A 242 -2.43 -12.48 5.82
C ARG A 242 -2.69 -13.45 4.66
N GLY A 243 -3.45 -12.99 3.64
CA GLY A 243 -3.87 -13.77 2.49
C GLY A 243 -5.29 -14.36 2.61
N SER A 244 -5.89 -14.35 3.81
CA SER A 244 -7.32 -14.66 3.97
C SER A 244 -8.16 -13.48 3.49
N GLN A 245 -9.29 -13.75 2.85
CA GLN A 245 -10.10 -12.71 2.21
C GLN A 245 -11.50 -12.65 2.82
N LEU A 246 -11.97 -11.47 3.16
CA LEU A 246 -13.38 -11.23 3.50
C LEU A 246 -14.27 -11.19 2.24
N GLY A 247 -13.68 -10.91 1.09
CA GLY A 247 -14.36 -10.79 -0.19
C GLY A 247 -13.41 -10.34 -1.29
N THR A 248 -13.98 -9.89 -2.40
CA THR A 248 -13.23 -9.33 -3.54
C THR A 248 -13.86 -8.03 -3.99
N ILE A 249 -13.06 -7.20 -4.65
CA ILE A 249 -13.51 -5.97 -5.30
C ILE A 249 -13.12 -5.97 -6.78
N ARG A 250 -13.98 -5.42 -7.63
CA ARG A 250 -13.69 -5.21 -9.04
C ARG A 250 -13.13 -3.82 -9.27
N ILE A 251 -11.96 -3.75 -9.90
CA ILE A 251 -11.28 -2.50 -10.27
C ILE A 251 -10.82 -2.54 -11.71
N ASN A 252 -10.66 -1.36 -12.30
CA ASN A 252 -10.13 -1.19 -13.65
C ASN A 252 -9.42 0.15 -13.74
N ASP A 253 -8.11 0.11 -13.99
CA ASP A 253 -7.26 1.31 -14.03
C ASP A 253 -7.32 2.16 -12.76
N GLU A 254 -7.35 1.48 -11.62
CA GLU A 254 -7.52 2.05 -10.30
C GLU A 254 -6.54 1.42 -9.31
N THR A 255 -6.40 2.08 -8.19
CA THR A 255 -5.64 1.61 -7.04
C THR A 255 -6.53 1.27 -5.86
N ILE A 256 -6.07 0.31 -5.05
CA ILE A 256 -6.62 -0.01 -3.73
C ILE A 256 -5.50 0.21 -2.71
N ASP A 257 -5.75 1.00 -1.70
CA ASP A 257 -4.85 1.08 -0.54
C ASP A 257 -5.61 0.85 0.77
N SER A 258 -5.02 0.03 1.65
CA SER A 258 -5.66 -0.37 2.91
C SER A 258 -4.81 -0.02 4.11
N SER A 259 -5.44 0.59 5.10
CA SER A 259 -4.90 0.79 6.45
C SER A 259 -5.67 -0.04 7.46
N GLY A 260 -4.97 -0.77 8.35
CA GLY A 260 -5.64 -1.63 9.30
C GLY A 260 -4.83 -1.94 10.56
N VAL A 261 -5.53 -2.28 11.65
CA VAL A 261 -4.95 -2.54 12.97
C VAL A 261 -4.18 -3.86 13.06
N TYR A 262 -4.27 -4.69 12.02
CA TYR A 262 -3.69 -6.03 11.95
C TYR A 262 -2.31 -6.09 11.31
N GLU A 263 -1.85 -5.02 10.65
CA GLU A 263 -0.59 -5.03 9.91
C GLU A 263 0.63 -5.07 10.84
N ARG A 264 0.74 -4.10 11.74
CA ARG A 264 1.80 -4.02 12.75
C ARG A 264 1.21 -3.62 14.09
N PHE A 265 1.38 -4.44 15.09
CA PHE A 265 0.89 -4.20 16.46
C PHE A 265 1.66 -5.01 17.48
N PHE A 266 1.49 -4.66 18.76
CA PHE A 266 1.80 -5.53 19.89
C PHE A 266 0.64 -5.52 20.89
N ILE A 267 0.66 -6.49 21.82
CA ILE A 267 -0.36 -6.59 22.87
C ILE A 267 0.34 -6.41 24.22
N GLN A 268 -0.16 -5.48 25.01
CA GLN A 268 0.31 -5.26 26.40
C GLN A 268 -0.92 -5.06 27.31
N GLY A 269 -0.98 -5.85 28.41
CA GLY A 269 -2.11 -5.77 29.34
C GLY A 269 -3.50 -6.09 28.71
N GLY A 270 -3.52 -6.92 27.65
CA GLY A 270 -4.76 -7.25 26.92
C GLY A 270 -5.21 -6.19 25.89
N VAL A 271 -4.50 -5.08 25.78
CA VAL A 271 -4.78 -4.00 24.81
C VAL A 271 -3.88 -4.16 23.60
N ARG A 272 -4.47 -4.04 22.38
CA ARG A 272 -3.75 -4.00 21.12
C ARG A 272 -3.29 -2.57 20.84
N TYR A 273 -2.00 -2.39 20.60
CA TYR A 273 -1.39 -1.13 20.20
C TYR A 273 -0.85 -1.27 18.77
N HIS A 274 -1.55 -0.70 17.80
CA HIS A 274 -1.19 -0.78 16.37
C HIS A 274 -0.46 0.48 15.91
N HIS A 275 0.16 0.42 14.74
CA HIS A 275 1.08 1.44 14.21
C HIS A 275 0.43 2.74 13.72
N ILE A 276 -0.91 2.80 13.57
CA ILE A 276 -1.59 4.01 13.12
C ILE A 276 -1.83 4.91 14.33
N LEU A 277 -0.97 5.92 14.46
CA LEU A 277 -0.97 6.84 15.60
C LEU A 277 -1.84 8.08 15.31
N ASP A 278 -2.57 8.55 16.32
CA ASP A 278 -3.23 9.85 16.29
C ASP A 278 -2.24 10.94 16.75
N PRO A 279 -1.82 11.87 15.88
CA PRO A 279 -0.87 12.94 16.24
C PRO A 279 -1.35 13.84 17.38
N ARG A 280 -2.66 13.96 17.59
CA ARG A 280 -3.27 14.79 18.65
C ARG A 280 -3.04 14.21 20.03
N THR A 281 -3.11 12.89 20.15
CA THR A 281 -2.98 12.18 21.42
C THR A 281 -1.60 11.55 21.59
N GLY A 282 -0.92 11.22 20.49
CA GLY A 282 0.33 10.46 20.44
C GLY A 282 0.13 8.95 20.66
N TYR A 283 -1.10 8.46 20.81
CA TYR A 283 -1.44 7.04 20.98
C TYR A 283 -1.91 6.41 19.66
N PRO A 284 -1.83 5.08 19.54
CA PRO A 284 -2.58 4.36 18.52
C PRO A 284 -4.06 4.72 18.56
N THR A 285 -4.63 4.95 17.38
CA THR A 285 -6.05 5.32 17.23
C THR A 285 -6.96 4.21 17.76
N GLN A 286 -7.97 4.57 18.57
CA GLN A 286 -8.97 3.64 19.12
C GLN A 286 -10.35 4.21 18.79
N ASN A 287 -10.91 3.87 17.63
CA ASN A 287 -12.15 4.44 17.10
C ASN A 287 -13.15 3.41 16.58
N GLY A 288 -12.98 2.13 16.94
CA GLY A 288 -13.89 1.05 16.54
C GLY A 288 -13.72 0.57 15.09
N LEU A 289 -12.64 0.98 14.41
CA LEU A 289 -12.32 0.50 13.06
C LEU A 289 -11.26 -0.60 13.11
N LYS A 290 -11.47 -1.67 12.34
CA LYS A 290 -10.47 -2.69 12.03
C LYS A 290 -9.63 -2.31 10.84
N SER A 291 -10.27 -1.77 9.79
CA SER A 291 -9.59 -1.33 8.59
C SER A 291 -10.41 -0.32 7.79
N ILE A 292 -9.71 0.38 6.93
CA ILE A 292 -10.26 1.16 5.82
C ILE A 292 -9.56 0.74 4.54
N THR A 293 -10.29 0.75 3.44
CA THR A 293 -9.74 0.59 2.10
C THR A 293 -10.21 1.75 1.23
N ILE A 294 -9.26 2.41 0.60
CA ILE A 294 -9.49 3.48 -0.38
C ILE A 294 -9.35 2.91 -1.79
N VAL A 295 -10.22 3.36 -2.69
CA VAL A 295 -10.13 3.13 -4.13
C VAL A 295 -10.04 4.48 -4.82
N SER A 296 -9.02 4.69 -5.65
CA SER A 296 -8.82 5.92 -6.42
C SER A 296 -7.99 5.65 -7.67
N GLU A 297 -7.86 6.65 -8.55
CA GLU A 297 -6.95 6.57 -9.71
C GLU A 297 -5.48 6.76 -9.33
N ASN A 298 -5.19 7.40 -8.19
CA ASN A 298 -3.85 7.77 -7.76
C ASN A 298 -3.46 7.02 -6.47
N ALA A 299 -2.37 6.28 -6.51
CA ALA A 299 -1.93 5.45 -5.38
C ALA A 299 -1.36 6.29 -4.23
N THR A 300 -0.70 7.42 -4.53
CA THR A 300 -0.21 8.35 -3.51
C THR A 300 -1.36 8.93 -2.69
N ASP A 301 -2.45 9.32 -3.38
CA ASP A 301 -3.65 9.84 -2.73
C ASP A 301 -4.32 8.74 -1.89
N ALA A 302 -4.45 7.51 -2.43
CA ALA A 302 -5.05 6.39 -1.71
C ALA A 302 -4.29 6.03 -0.42
N ASP A 303 -2.95 5.94 -0.46
CA ASP A 303 -2.09 5.64 0.71
C ASP A 303 -2.27 6.73 1.80
N ALA A 304 -2.22 8.02 1.41
CA ALA A 304 -2.40 9.13 2.34
C ALA A 304 -3.82 9.17 2.93
N LEU A 305 -4.84 9.01 2.09
CA LEU A 305 -6.24 9.09 2.51
C LEU A 305 -6.65 7.90 3.38
N SER A 306 -6.10 6.70 3.14
CA SER A 306 -6.38 5.52 3.98
C SER A 306 -5.95 5.75 5.41
N THR A 307 -4.76 6.32 5.63
CA THR A 307 -4.26 6.66 6.96
C THR A 307 -5.06 7.80 7.59
N ALA A 308 -5.30 8.88 6.85
CA ALA A 308 -6.01 10.05 7.36
C ALA A 308 -7.44 9.71 7.80
N ALA A 309 -8.22 9.05 6.92
CA ALA A 309 -9.61 8.69 7.19
C ALA A 309 -9.72 7.62 8.28
N PHE A 310 -8.73 6.72 8.40
CA PHE A 310 -8.66 5.81 9.54
C PHE A 310 -8.56 6.56 10.88
N VAL A 311 -7.68 7.57 10.96
CA VAL A 311 -7.51 8.40 12.17
C VAL A 311 -8.76 9.24 12.46
N MET A 312 -9.49 9.70 11.43
CA MET A 312 -10.76 10.41 11.59
C MET A 312 -11.86 9.54 12.21
N GLY A 313 -11.85 8.24 11.95
CA GLY A 313 -12.93 7.32 12.33
C GLY A 313 -14.03 7.22 11.28
N LEU A 314 -15.08 6.45 11.58
CA LEU A 314 -16.10 6.11 10.60
C LEU A 314 -16.85 7.31 10.05
N GLU A 315 -17.46 8.12 10.92
CA GLU A 315 -18.37 9.21 10.50
C GLU A 315 -17.60 10.34 9.79
N ASP A 316 -16.57 10.88 10.45
CA ASP A 316 -15.78 11.97 9.88
C ASP A 316 -14.94 11.53 8.68
N GLY A 317 -14.41 10.30 8.72
CA GLY A 317 -13.64 9.70 7.62
C GLY A 317 -14.50 9.48 6.38
N MET A 318 -15.70 8.91 6.54
CA MET A 318 -16.66 8.73 5.45
C MET A 318 -17.03 10.09 4.83
N ALA A 319 -17.44 11.06 5.65
CA ALA A 319 -17.78 12.39 5.19
C ALA A 319 -16.61 13.14 4.54
N TYR A 320 -15.37 12.85 4.96
CA TYR A 320 -14.18 13.41 4.33
C TYR A 320 -13.94 12.80 2.94
N ILE A 321 -14.01 11.47 2.81
CA ILE A 321 -13.81 10.78 1.53
C ILE A 321 -14.90 11.14 0.52
N GLU A 322 -16.17 11.23 0.91
CA GLU A 322 -17.26 11.62 0.01
C GLU A 322 -17.11 13.01 -0.63
N ARG A 323 -16.25 13.86 -0.05
CA ARG A 323 -15.88 15.17 -0.64
C ARG A 323 -14.68 15.11 -1.58
N GLN A 324 -13.97 13.97 -1.66
CA GLN A 324 -12.81 13.82 -2.53
C GLN A 324 -13.26 13.33 -3.91
N PRO A 325 -13.05 14.11 -4.99
CA PRO A 325 -13.45 13.69 -6.33
C PRO A 325 -12.70 12.41 -6.77
N GLY A 326 -13.46 11.42 -7.28
CA GLY A 326 -12.87 10.18 -7.81
C GLY A 326 -12.30 9.24 -6.75
N VAL A 327 -12.61 9.47 -5.47
CA VAL A 327 -12.16 8.61 -4.36
C VAL A 327 -13.37 7.94 -3.71
N GLU A 328 -13.26 6.64 -3.53
CA GLU A 328 -14.25 5.82 -2.84
C GLU A 328 -13.59 5.07 -1.68
N ALA A 329 -14.37 4.71 -0.67
CA ALA A 329 -13.86 3.97 0.48
C ALA A 329 -14.86 2.94 1.02
N PHE A 330 -14.32 1.93 1.70
CA PHE A 330 -15.09 1.16 2.66
C PHE A 330 -14.34 0.99 3.98
N PHE A 331 -15.09 0.96 5.06
CA PHE A 331 -14.62 0.86 6.44
C PHE A 331 -15.14 -0.45 7.03
N VAL A 332 -14.31 -1.18 7.73
CA VAL A 332 -14.67 -2.36 8.47
C VAL A 332 -14.63 -2.05 9.97
N THR A 333 -15.76 -2.15 10.63
CA THR A 333 -15.89 -1.86 12.07
C THR A 333 -15.64 -3.09 12.95
N ASP A 334 -15.47 -2.89 14.25
CA ASP A 334 -15.20 -3.95 15.24
C ASP A 334 -16.31 -5.00 15.30
N ASP A 335 -17.56 -4.65 14.95
CA ASP A 335 -18.71 -5.54 14.86
C ASP A 335 -18.90 -6.21 13.48
N ASN A 336 -17.87 -6.14 12.62
CA ASN A 336 -17.83 -6.72 11.27
C ASN A 336 -18.85 -6.12 10.28
N ALA A 337 -19.33 -4.90 10.53
CA ALA A 337 -20.10 -4.17 9.55
C ALA A 337 -19.16 -3.46 8.56
N ILE A 338 -19.55 -3.47 7.28
CA ILE A 338 -18.83 -2.80 6.19
C ILE A 338 -19.66 -1.60 5.76
N HIS A 339 -19.11 -0.41 6.00
CA HIS A 339 -19.66 0.86 5.55
C HIS A 339 -18.92 1.31 4.30
N ALA A 340 -19.61 1.37 3.17
CA ALA A 340 -19.02 1.74 1.89
C ALA A 340 -19.67 3.00 1.33
N THR A 341 -18.86 3.84 0.67
CA THR A 341 -19.35 4.92 -0.18
C THR A 341 -20.16 4.35 -1.34
N GLN A 342 -21.03 5.18 -1.92
CA GLN A 342 -22.03 4.70 -2.88
C GLN A 342 -21.42 3.98 -4.09
N GLY A 343 -20.28 4.47 -4.60
CA GLY A 343 -19.63 3.91 -5.80
C GLY A 343 -19.00 2.53 -5.59
N LEU A 344 -18.84 2.06 -4.33
CA LEU A 344 -18.26 0.73 -4.05
C LEU A 344 -19.27 -0.36 -3.71
N ARG A 345 -20.51 -0.02 -3.30
CA ARG A 345 -21.48 -1.02 -2.79
C ARG A 345 -21.66 -2.19 -3.74
N ASP A 346 -21.85 -1.92 -5.03
CA ASP A 346 -22.07 -2.96 -6.05
C ASP A 346 -20.79 -3.58 -6.60
N ARG A 347 -19.62 -3.10 -6.17
CA ARG A 347 -18.31 -3.59 -6.62
C ARG A 347 -17.70 -4.60 -5.66
N ILE A 348 -18.15 -4.61 -4.40
CA ILE A 348 -17.67 -5.53 -3.35
C ILE A 348 -18.52 -6.80 -3.37
N MET A 349 -17.86 -7.96 -3.42
CA MET A 349 -18.46 -9.27 -3.30
C MET A 349 -17.92 -9.97 -2.07
N LEU A 350 -18.74 -10.04 -1.00
CA LEU A 350 -18.37 -10.74 0.22
C LEU A 350 -18.34 -12.25 0.01
N SER A 351 -17.32 -12.90 0.52
CA SER A 351 -17.17 -14.37 0.55
C SER A 351 -17.21 -14.94 1.97
N SER A 352 -17.02 -14.10 2.98
CA SER A 352 -17.07 -14.47 4.39
C SER A 352 -18.42 -14.07 4.99
N ALA A 353 -19.13 -15.06 5.58
CA ALA A 353 -20.39 -14.84 6.29
C ALA A 353 -20.23 -14.10 7.65
N LEU A 354 -18.99 -13.83 8.06
CA LEU A 354 -18.69 -13.07 9.28
C LEU A 354 -18.92 -11.57 9.10
N TYR A 355 -18.96 -11.10 7.86
CA TYR A 355 -19.08 -9.67 7.51
C TYR A 355 -20.44 -9.40 6.84
N ARG A 356 -20.96 -8.20 7.03
CA ARG A 356 -22.20 -7.73 6.41
C ARG A 356 -22.04 -6.30 5.90
N MET A 357 -22.74 -5.96 4.84
CA MET A 357 -22.85 -4.56 4.41
C MET A 357 -23.74 -3.80 5.39
N ALA A 358 -23.33 -2.61 5.77
CA ALA A 358 -24.16 -1.76 6.62
C ALA A 358 -25.36 -1.22 5.84
N GLY A 359 -26.55 -1.35 6.43
CA GLY A 359 -27.82 -0.89 5.82
C GLY A 359 -28.56 -1.95 5.00
N ASP A 360 -28.08 -3.21 5.01
CA ASP A 360 -28.79 -4.38 4.48
C ASP A 360 -29.68 -5.04 5.54
#